data_2fcf08ef21867b280b81a77c0e46c07f
#
_entry.id   2fcf08ef21867b280b81a77c0e46c07f
#
_cell.length_a   1.000
_cell.length_b   1.000
_cell.length_c   1.000
_cell.angle_alpha   90.00
_cell.angle_beta   90.00
_cell.angle_gamma   90.00
#
_symmetry.space_group_name_H-M   'P 1'
#
loop_
_entity.id
_entity.type
_entity.pdbx_description
1 polymer ?
#
loop_
_entity_poly.entity_id
_entity_poly.type
_entity_poly.pdbx_seq_one_letter_code
_entity_poly.pdbx_strand_id
1 'polypeptide(L)' 'EATDIQIALSKLNKTDRIIVSLCVVEGYKSHEVGKILSMNPSTVRTRLNRGLEKMREYLEVQ' A
#
# COMPACT_ATOMS: atom_id res chain seq x y z
N GLU A 1 7.45 -3.96 -19.55
CA GLU A 1 6.95 -5.06 -18.71
C GLU A 1 6.79 -4.63 -17.26
N ALA A 2 5.78 -5.18 -16.61
CA ALA A 2 5.55 -4.88 -15.20
C ALA A 2 6.50 -5.68 -14.31
N THR A 3 7.02 -5.04 -13.27
CA THR A 3 7.84 -5.73 -12.27
C THR A 3 6.92 -6.53 -11.33
N ASP A 4 7.52 -7.44 -10.56
CA ASP A 4 6.78 -8.21 -9.57
C ASP A 4 6.10 -7.28 -8.57
N ILE A 5 6.77 -6.19 -8.18
CA ILE A 5 6.19 -5.20 -7.26
C ILE A 5 4.96 -4.55 -7.88
N GLN A 6 5.03 -4.17 -9.16
CA GLN A 6 3.89 -3.55 -9.83
C GLN A 6 2.72 -4.51 -9.95
N ILE A 7 2.99 -5.77 -10.25
CA ILE A 7 1.94 -6.78 -10.32
C ILE A 7 1.33 -7.01 -8.95
N ALA A 8 2.15 -7.11 -7.91
CA ALA A 8 1.65 -7.26 -6.54
C ALA A 8 0.77 -6.08 -6.14
N LEU A 9 1.18 -4.86 -6.47
CA LEU A 9 0.37 -3.66 -6.21
C LEU A 9 -0.97 -3.74 -6.91
N SER A 10 -1.01 -4.28 -8.12
CA SER A 10 -2.25 -4.38 -8.90
C SER A 10 -3.27 -5.33 -8.27
N LYS A 11 -2.84 -6.18 -7.34
CA LYS A 11 -3.75 -7.09 -6.62
C LYS A 11 -4.54 -6.37 -5.51
N LEU A 12 -4.14 -5.17 -5.16
CA LEU A 12 -4.80 -4.39 -4.13
C LEU A 12 -5.94 -3.58 -4.72
N ASN A 13 -6.94 -3.24 -3.88
CA ASN A 13 -7.95 -2.29 -4.34
C ASN A 13 -7.31 -0.91 -4.50
N LYS A 14 -8.06 0.01 -5.10
CA LYS A 14 -7.52 1.32 -5.46
C LYS A 14 -6.98 2.08 -4.25
N THR A 15 -7.74 2.12 -3.17
CA THR A 15 -7.34 2.86 -1.97
C THR A 15 -6.09 2.27 -1.33
N ASP A 16 -6.05 0.96 -1.17
CA ASP A 16 -4.89 0.30 -0.56
C ASP A 16 -3.65 0.47 -1.44
N ARG A 17 -3.81 0.42 -2.75
CA ARG A 17 -2.71 0.61 -3.67
C ARG A 17 -2.13 2.02 -3.56
N ILE A 18 -2.99 3.03 -3.44
CA ILE A 18 -2.54 4.40 -3.26
C ILE A 18 -1.77 4.55 -1.95
N ILE A 19 -2.30 3.99 -0.86
CA ILE A 19 -1.67 4.06 0.45
C ILE A 19 -0.30 3.40 0.44
N VAL A 20 -0.21 2.19 -0.10
CA VAL A 20 1.07 1.48 -0.17
C VAL A 20 2.06 2.26 -1.04
N SER A 21 1.60 2.77 -2.17
CA SER A 21 2.47 3.54 -3.06
C SER A 21 3.02 4.78 -2.38
N LEU A 22 2.17 5.53 -1.68
CA LEU A 22 2.62 6.74 -0.99
C LEU A 22 3.59 6.42 0.15
N CYS A 23 3.35 5.35 0.88
CA CYS A 23 4.19 5.01 2.04
C CYS A 23 5.50 4.34 1.63
N VAL A 24 5.45 3.40 0.69
CA VAL A 24 6.62 2.58 0.36
C VAL A 24 7.45 3.22 -0.75
N VAL A 25 6.81 3.70 -1.81
CA VAL A 25 7.53 4.24 -2.96
C VAL A 25 7.93 5.70 -2.71
N GLU A 26 6.97 6.51 -2.23
CA GLU A 26 7.19 7.94 -2.05
C GLU A 26 7.77 8.29 -0.68
N GLY A 27 7.67 7.38 0.29
CA GLY A 27 8.26 7.59 1.61
C GLY A 27 7.44 8.42 2.59
N TYR A 28 6.15 8.64 2.32
CA TYR A 28 5.30 9.37 3.26
C TYR A 28 5.00 8.53 4.49
N LYS A 29 4.84 9.22 5.62
CA LYS A 29 4.43 8.57 6.86
C LYS A 29 2.91 8.50 6.93
N SER A 30 2.40 7.59 7.79
CA SER A 30 0.96 7.36 7.90
C SER A 30 0.16 8.62 8.17
N HIS A 31 0.66 9.50 9.05
CA HIS A 31 -0.07 10.73 9.35
C HIS A 31 -0.08 11.69 8.16
N GLU A 32 0.97 11.67 7.35
CA GLU A 32 1.04 12.49 6.15
C GLU A 32 0.05 11.99 5.10
N VAL A 33 0.01 10.67 4.90
CA VAL A 33 -0.94 10.07 3.97
C VAL A 33 -2.38 10.32 4.44
N GLY A 34 -2.60 10.25 5.75
CA GLY A 34 -3.91 10.56 6.32
C GLY A 34 -4.38 11.97 5.96
N LYS A 35 -3.48 12.93 6.00
CA LYS A 35 -3.80 14.31 5.60
C LYS A 35 -4.10 14.39 4.10
N ILE A 36 -3.30 13.72 3.29
CA ILE A 36 -3.49 13.75 1.84
C ILE A 36 -4.83 13.15 1.44
N LEU A 37 -5.21 12.04 2.07
CA LEU A 37 -6.39 11.28 1.71
C LEU A 37 -7.61 11.58 2.60
N SER A 38 -7.47 12.50 3.56
CA SER A 38 -8.52 12.80 4.54
C SER A 38 -8.94 11.55 5.31
N MET A 39 -7.96 10.81 5.78
CA MET A 39 -8.17 9.57 6.53
C MET A 39 -7.48 9.63 7.89
N ASN A 40 -8.02 8.88 8.84
CA ASN A 40 -7.38 8.74 10.15
C ASN A 40 -6.05 7.99 9.99
N PRO A 41 -4.96 8.46 10.61
CA PRO A 41 -3.66 7.78 10.50
C PRO A 41 -3.69 6.31 10.92
N SER A 42 -4.50 5.94 11.90
CA SER A 42 -4.60 4.55 12.32
C SER A 42 -5.25 3.69 11.23
N THR A 43 -6.23 4.25 10.51
CA THR A 43 -6.84 3.57 9.37
C THR A 43 -5.83 3.39 8.24
N VAL A 44 -5.04 4.44 7.96
CA VAL A 44 -3.97 4.36 6.97
C VAL A 44 -3.01 3.22 7.32
N ARG A 45 -2.61 3.15 8.58
CA ARG A 45 -1.66 2.13 9.04
C ARG A 45 -2.22 0.72 8.89
N THR A 46 -3.50 0.54 9.24
CA THR A 46 -4.16 -0.76 9.11
C THR A 46 -4.24 -1.18 7.65
N ARG A 47 -4.63 -0.26 6.78
CA ARG A 47 -4.70 -0.55 5.34
C ARG A 47 -3.33 -0.81 4.74
N LEU A 48 -2.32 -0.07 5.19
CA LEU A 48 -0.95 -0.28 4.75
C LEU A 48 -0.48 -1.70 5.10
N ASN A 49 -0.69 -2.10 6.35
CA ASN A 49 -0.28 -3.43 6.79
C ASN A 49 -0.98 -4.53 6.03
N ARG A 50 -2.28 -4.39 5.79
CA ARG A 50 -3.04 -5.36 4.99
C ARG A 50 -2.54 -5.43 3.56
N GLY A 51 -2.29 -4.28 2.97
CA GLY A 51 -1.79 -4.23 1.60
C GLY A 51 -0.44 -4.89 1.48
N LEU A 52 0.47 -4.59 2.41
CA LEU A 52 1.79 -5.19 2.41
C LEU A 52 1.72 -6.71 2.60
N GLU A 53 0.80 -7.17 3.46
CA GLU A 53 0.63 -8.60 3.68
C GLU A 53 0.13 -9.31 2.43
N LYS A 54 -0.83 -8.72 1.72
CA LYS A 54 -1.32 -9.27 0.45
C LYS A 54 -0.23 -9.34 -0.59
N MET A 55 0.56 -8.27 -0.69
CA MET A 55 1.68 -8.24 -1.63
C MET A 55 2.71 -9.31 -1.30
N ARG A 56 3.02 -9.47 -0.02
CA ARG A 56 3.96 -10.49 0.41
C ARG A 56 3.46 -11.88 0.07
N GLU A 57 2.18 -12.16 0.31
CA GLU A 57 1.58 -13.44 -0.04
C GLU A 57 1.73 -13.73 -1.53
N TYR A 58 1.44 -12.75 -2.36
CA TYR A 58 1.60 -12.92 -3.80
C TYR A 58 3.05 -13.23 -4.17
N LEU A 59 3.99 -12.47 -3.60
CA LEU A 59 5.40 -12.62 -3.93
C LEU A 59 5.97 -13.96 -3.43
N GLU A 60 5.46 -14.45 -2.31
CA GLU A 60 5.96 -15.70 -1.73
C GLU A 60 5.51 -16.94 -2.49
N VAL A 61 4.40 -16.87 -3.23
CA VAL A 61 3.90 -18.03 -3.98
C VAL A 61 4.36 -18.04 -5.44
N GLN A 62 5.20 -17.11 -5.82
CA GLN A 62 5.73 -17.06 -7.19
C GLN A 62 6.83 -18.08 -7.44
#